data_61c8276b5e0059b567e6cdcc4389a7d2
#
_entry.id   61c8276b5e0059b567e6cdcc4389a7d2
#
_cell.length_a   1.000
_cell.length_b   1.000
_cell.length_c   1.000
_cell.angle_alpha   90.00
_cell.angle_beta   90.00
_cell.angle_gamma   90.00
#
_symmetry.space_group_name_H-M   'P 1'
#
loop_
_entity.id
_entity.type
_entity.pdbx_description
1 polymer ?
#
loop_
_entity_poly.entity_id
_entity_poly.type
_entity_poly.pdbx_seq_one_letter_code
_entity_poly.pdbx_strand_id
1 'polypeptide(L)'
;MHLRFKQFFALVGLALLASCATMESGDTHIPPAEKVDKFSNLNEDGNLPKAWQVWRITPQKNKTEYKLKQYEGKTVLHASANIAASGLVLPLKPRSPDQLFLNWEWKALGYIPNADNHDSSVDDAPLRILVAFDGDKTKLPVKDQMIFEMAKIVSGHDMPYASLMYVWASKTPLETIITSPRSSRIKMIVVNAGKDDLGQWQRHHRDLSKDYRAAFNEMPGKIIGLGLLTDTDNTKTQVDAIYGDIELSKTPNMSKSK
;
A
#
# COMPACT_ATOMS: atom_id res chain seq x y z
N MET A 1 -81.04 27.34 -3.14
CA MET A 1 -81.38 27.40 -1.72
C MET A 1 -80.08 27.31 -0.93
N HIS A 2 -79.80 28.37 -0.20
CA HIS A 2 -78.53 28.62 0.51
C HIS A 2 -78.34 27.70 1.72
N LEU A 3 -77.16 27.26 2.01
CA LEU A 3 -76.67 27.32 3.40
C LEU A 3 -75.15 27.36 3.44
N ARG A 4 -74.62 28.43 4.02
CA ARG A 4 -73.22 28.68 4.36
C ARG A 4 -72.89 27.86 5.63
N PHE A 5 -71.70 27.27 5.69
CA PHE A 5 -71.09 26.89 6.95
C PHE A 5 -69.68 27.44 7.05
N LYS A 6 -69.47 28.13 8.17
CA LYS A 6 -68.32 28.96 8.51
C LYS A 6 -67.13 28.11 8.91
N GLN A 7 -65.99 28.59 8.50
CA GLN A 7 -64.63 28.19 8.90
C GLN A 7 -64.39 28.36 10.38
N PHE A 8 -63.71 27.37 11.01
CA PHE A 8 -62.93 27.58 12.20
C PHE A 8 -61.50 27.16 11.95
N PHE A 9 -60.61 28.13 11.89
CA PHE A 9 -59.18 27.93 11.88
C PHE A 9 -58.73 27.67 13.32
N ALA A 10 -58.12 26.52 13.56
CA ALA A 10 -57.28 26.28 14.70
C ALA A 10 -55.83 26.16 14.24
N LEU A 11 -55.07 27.21 14.50
CA LEU A 11 -53.63 27.23 14.37
C LEU A 11 -53.03 26.34 15.48
N VAL A 12 -52.45 25.21 15.07
CA VAL A 12 -51.52 24.46 15.91
C VAL A 12 -50.14 24.69 15.35
N GLY A 13 -49.37 25.57 16.01
CA GLY A 13 -47.97 25.81 15.72
C GLY A 13 -47.13 24.62 16.09
N LEU A 14 -46.66 23.85 15.08
CA LEU A 14 -45.66 22.81 15.27
C LEU A 14 -44.29 23.44 15.06
N ALA A 15 -43.60 23.78 16.12
CA ALA A 15 -42.20 24.16 16.09
C ALA A 15 -41.34 22.92 15.76
N LEU A 16 -40.98 22.78 14.51
CA LEU A 16 -39.95 21.85 14.08
C LEU A 16 -38.59 22.40 14.51
N LEU A 17 -38.08 21.93 15.62
CA LEU A 17 -36.66 22.04 15.98
C LEU A 17 -35.86 21.22 14.95
N ALA A 18 -35.41 21.91 13.90
CA ALA A 18 -34.37 21.35 13.01
C ALA A 18 -33.07 21.28 13.81
N SER A 19 -32.84 20.16 14.48
CA SER A 19 -31.53 19.82 14.99
C SER A 19 -30.64 19.53 13.77
N CYS A 20 -29.89 20.54 13.34
CA CYS A 20 -28.75 20.34 12.47
C CYS A 20 -27.70 19.54 13.26
N ALA A 21 -27.80 18.21 13.22
CA ALA A 21 -26.65 17.37 13.50
C ALA A 21 -25.65 17.64 12.39
N THR A 22 -24.71 18.54 12.62
CA THR A 22 -23.46 18.61 11.87
C THR A 22 -22.79 17.26 12.08
N MET A 23 -22.91 16.36 11.10
CA MET A 23 -21.98 15.25 10.98
C MET A 23 -20.61 15.92 10.73
N GLU A 24 -19.84 16.06 11.80
CA GLU A 24 -18.40 16.19 11.67
C GLU A 24 -17.94 14.92 10.94
N SER A 25 -17.72 15.05 9.64
CA SER A 25 -16.85 14.15 8.91
C SER A 25 -15.46 14.36 9.53
N GLY A 26 -15.16 13.57 10.54
CA GLY A 26 -13.85 13.52 11.14
C GLY A 26 -12.87 12.95 10.11
N ASP A 27 -12.48 13.77 9.18
CA ASP A 27 -11.33 13.56 8.33
C ASP A 27 -10.11 13.74 9.25
N THR A 28 -9.79 12.70 10.02
CA THR A 28 -8.61 12.66 10.87
C THR A 28 -7.41 12.61 9.96
N HIS A 29 -6.97 13.79 9.52
CA HIS A 29 -5.73 13.95 8.76
C HIS A 29 -4.58 13.37 9.60
N ILE A 30 -4.15 12.16 9.29
CA ILE A 30 -3.01 11.53 9.95
C ILE A 30 -1.74 12.13 9.34
N PRO A 31 -0.92 12.84 10.13
CA PRO A 31 0.26 13.48 9.58
C PRO A 31 1.28 12.44 9.11
N PRO A 32 2.08 12.77 8.08
CA PRO A 32 3.15 11.90 7.61
C PRO A 32 4.14 11.56 8.73
N ALA A 33 4.53 10.29 8.80
CA ALA A 33 5.43 9.77 9.83
C ALA A 33 6.87 10.25 9.62
N GLU A 34 7.58 10.48 10.73
CA GLU A 34 9.01 10.82 10.72
C GLU A 34 9.89 9.60 10.44
N LYS A 35 9.45 8.43 10.85
CA LYS A 35 10.21 7.18 10.75
C LYS A 35 9.28 6.00 10.54
N VAL A 36 9.85 4.88 10.16
CA VAL A 36 9.18 3.58 10.13
C VAL A 36 9.39 2.93 11.50
N ASP A 37 8.31 2.66 12.22
CA ASP A 37 8.40 1.91 13.46
C ASP A 37 8.60 0.42 13.16
N LYS A 38 9.52 -0.21 13.87
CA LYS A 38 9.79 -1.64 13.73
C LYS A 38 8.63 -2.46 14.28
N PHE A 39 8.16 -3.43 13.55
CA PHE A 39 7.09 -4.32 14.02
C PHE A 39 7.50 -5.10 15.26
N SER A 40 8.78 -5.48 15.36
CA SER A 40 9.33 -6.17 16.53
C SER A 40 9.25 -5.39 17.85
N ASN A 41 9.05 -4.07 17.79
CA ASN A 41 8.86 -3.21 18.94
C ASN A 41 7.39 -3.02 19.34
N LEU A 42 6.45 -3.64 18.61
CA LEU A 42 5.02 -3.51 18.85
C LEU A 42 4.50 -4.73 19.63
N ASN A 43 3.37 -4.54 20.31
CA ASN A 43 2.68 -5.64 20.99
C ASN A 43 1.85 -6.43 19.98
N GLU A 44 1.82 -7.76 20.10
CA GLU A 44 1.06 -8.64 19.22
C GLU A 44 -0.47 -8.40 19.26
N ASP A 45 -1.00 -8.04 20.44
CA ASP A 45 -2.43 -7.72 20.61
C ASP A 45 -2.73 -6.25 20.29
N GLY A 46 -1.71 -5.50 19.87
CA GLY A 46 -1.83 -4.08 19.53
C GLY A 46 -2.40 -3.87 18.13
N ASN A 47 -3.03 -2.71 17.95
CA ASN A 47 -3.35 -2.23 16.62
C ASN A 47 -2.08 -1.76 15.92
N LEU A 48 -2.04 -1.86 14.60
CA LEU A 48 -1.03 -1.17 13.81
C LEU A 48 -0.98 0.30 14.20
N PRO A 49 0.23 0.91 14.25
CA PRO A 49 0.34 2.36 14.44
C PRO A 49 -0.58 3.10 13.47
N LYS A 50 -1.27 4.12 13.95
CA LYS A 50 -2.25 4.89 13.13
C LYS A 50 -1.67 5.46 11.84
N ALA A 51 -0.35 5.62 11.78
CA ALA A 51 0.34 6.08 10.57
C ALA A 51 0.25 5.07 9.42
N TRP A 52 0.11 3.76 9.71
CA TRP A 52 -0.18 2.76 8.70
C TRP A 52 -1.67 2.77 8.35
N GLN A 53 -1.98 3.13 7.13
CA GLN A 53 -3.34 3.27 6.63
C GLN A 53 -3.67 2.15 5.66
N VAL A 54 -4.87 1.59 5.76
CA VAL A 54 -5.33 0.58 4.78
C VAL A 54 -5.55 1.26 3.44
N TRP A 55 -4.85 0.76 2.43
CA TRP A 55 -5.04 1.18 1.05
C TRP A 55 -5.80 0.13 0.27
N ARG A 56 -6.94 0.52 -0.28
CA ARG A 56 -7.77 -0.33 -1.13
C ARG A 56 -7.58 0.08 -2.58
N ILE A 57 -7.18 -0.87 -3.42
CA ILE A 57 -7.04 -0.64 -4.87
C ILE A 57 -8.39 -0.23 -5.48
N THR A 58 -9.45 -0.97 -5.12
CA THR A 58 -10.85 -0.60 -5.41
C THR A 58 -11.75 -1.01 -4.24
N PRO A 59 -12.87 -0.31 -4.00
CA PRO A 59 -13.80 -0.64 -2.92
C PRO A 59 -14.41 -2.05 -3.00
N GLN A 60 -14.50 -2.63 -4.20
CA GLN A 60 -15.18 -3.91 -4.45
C GLN A 60 -14.30 -5.13 -4.15
N LYS A 61 -12.97 -4.96 -4.12
CA LYS A 61 -12.06 -6.07 -3.83
C LYS A 61 -12.07 -6.45 -2.36
N ASN A 62 -11.95 -7.74 -2.06
CA ASN A 62 -11.74 -8.23 -0.72
C ASN A 62 -10.46 -7.63 -0.13
N LYS A 63 -10.44 -7.44 1.18
CA LYS A 63 -9.27 -6.94 1.90
C LYS A 63 -8.35 -8.09 2.28
N THR A 64 -7.07 -7.89 2.06
CA THR A 64 -6.02 -8.66 2.73
C THR A 64 -6.07 -8.32 4.22
N GLU A 65 -6.03 -9.32 5.06
CA GLU A 65 -5.98 -9.15 6.50
C GLU A 65 -4.53 -8.96 6.96
N TYR A 66 -4.26 -7.86 7.66
CA TYR A 66 -2.96 -7.55 8.24
C TYR A 66 -3.08 -7.52 9.76
N LYS A 67 -2.32 -8.38 10.46
CA LYS A 67 -2.34 -8.47 11.92
C LYS A 67 -0.93 -8.58 12.48
N LEU A 68 -0.69 -7.90 13.60
CA LEU A 68 0.51 -8.15 14.39
C LEU A 68 0.37 -9.53 15.07
N LYS A 69 1.42 -10.34 14.99
CA LYS A 69 1.47 -11.68 15.60
C LYS A 69 2.87 -11.98 16.14
N GLN A 70 2.94 -12.79 17.18
CA GLN A 70 4.21 -13.42 17.56
C GLN A 70 4.57 -14.51 16.56
N TYR A 71 5.79 -14.42 16.05
CA TYR A 71 6.33 -15.42 15.15
C TYR A 71 7.82 -15.60 15.40
N GLU A 72 8.24 -16.81 15.75
CA GLU A 72 9.65 -17.14 16.05
C GLU A 72 10.29 -16.18 17.07
N GLY A 73 9.55 -15.81 18.12
CA GLY A 73 10.04 -15.00 19.23
C GLY A 73 10.07 -13.50 19.01
N LYS A 74 9.49 -12.99 17.92
CA LYS A 74 9.35 -11.54 17.67
C LYS A 74 7.97 -11.19 17.14
N THR A 75 7.53 -9.96 17.36
CA THR A 75 6.32 -9.43 16.73
C THR A 75 6.59 -9.14 15.26
N VAL A 76 5.70 -9.58 14.41
CA VAL A 76 5.75 -9.40 12.94
C VAL A 76 4.40 -8.96 12.41
N LEU A 77 4.36 -8.45 11.19
CA LEU A 77 3.11 -8.21 10.48
C LEU A 77 2.78 -9.42 9.61
N HIS A 78 1.74 -10.15 10.00
CA HIS A 78 1.20 -11.26 9.23
C HIS A 78 0.16 -10.73 8.23
N ALA A 79 0.31 -11.10 6.97
CA ALA A 79 -0.64 -10.81 5.90
C ALA A 79 -1.33 -12.11 5.46
N SER A 80 -2.66 -12.09 5.36
CA SER A 80 -3.47 -13.20 4.84
C SER A 80 -4.36 -12.70 3.73
N ALA A 81 -4.13 -13.14 2.51
CA ALA A 81 -4.90 -12.77 1.33
C ALA A 81 -5.68 -13.99 0.81
N ASN A 82 -6.99 -13.84 0.65
CA ASN A 82 -7.88 -14.84 0.07
C ASN A 82 -8.75 -14.16 -0.99
N ILE A 83 -8.37 -14.31 -2.26
CA ILE A 83 -8.97 -13.60 -3.40
C ILE A 83 -9.09 -12.11 -3.05
N ALA A 84 -8.01 -11.54 -2.57
CA ALA A 84 -7.97 -10.23 -1.93
C ALA A 84 -6.87 -9.35 -2.52
N ALA A 85 -7.13 -8.03 -2.53
CA ALA A 85 -6.15 -7.02 -2.94
C ALA A 85 -6.35 -5.74 -2.15
N SER A 86 -5.64 -5.63 -1.07
CA SER A 86 -5.46 -4.37 -0.35
C SER A 86 -4.08 -4.33 0.28
N GLY A 87 -3.57 -3.15 0.47
CA GLY A 87 -2.27 -2.93 1.09
C GLY A 87 -2.35 -2.06 2.32
N LEU A 88 -1.19 -1.81 2.87
CA LEU A 88 -0.96 -0.79 3.88
C LEU A 88 -0.06 0.28 3.29
N VAL A 89 -0.33 1.53 3.58
CA VAL A 89 0.54 2.65 3.21
C VAL A 89 0.93 3.44 4.45
N LEU A 90 2.16 3.88 4.47
CA LEU A 90 2.75 4.73 5.48
C LEU A 90 3.23 6.01 4.81
N PRO A 91 2.45 7.10 4.83
CA PRO A 91 2.94 8.40 4.40
C PRO A 91 4.14 8.82 5.25
N LEU A 92 5.19 9.29 4.60
CA LEU A 92 6.42 9.73 5.25
C LEU A 92 6.65 11.22 5.00
N LYS A 93 7.26 11.92 5.97
CA LYS A 93 7.80 13.25 5.69
C LYS A 93 8.80 13.16 4.54
N PRO A 94 8.68 14.06 3.54
CA PRO A 94 9.52 14.01 2.35
C PRO A 94 11.00 14.05 2.68
N ARG A 95 11.77 13.08 2.15
CA ARG A 95 13.22 12.94 2.39
C ARG A 95 13.97 12.60 1.12
N SER A 96 15.25 13.06 1.03
CA SER A 96 16.12 12.69 -0.09
C SER A 96 16.38 11.18 -0.09
N PRO A 97 16.36 10.54 -1.25
CA PRO A 97 16.79 9.14 -1.40
C PRO A 97 18.32 9.00 -1.42
N ASP A 98 19.07 10.09 -1.46
CA ASP A 98 20.53 10.04 -1.53
C ASP A 98 21.13 9.39 -0.29
N GLN A 99 21.98 8.41 -0.50
CA GLN A 99 22.59 7.59 0.56
C GLN A 99 21.55 7.00 1.53
N LEU A 100 20.33 6.73 1.03
CA LEU A 100 19.28 6.12 1.80
C LEU A 100 19.04 4.69 1.34
N PHE A 101 19.10 3.78 2.29
CA PHE A 101 18.92 2.36 2.07
C PHE A 101 17.60 1.91 2.69
N LEU A 102 16.89 1.04 1.98
CA LEU A 102 15.77 0.29 2.52
C LEU A 102 16.26 -1.09 2.97
N ASN A 103 16.07 -1.38 4.24
CA ASN A 103 16.37 -2.68 4.83
C ASN A 103 15.06 -3.32 5.26
N TRP A 104 14.90 -4.59 4.98
CA TRP A 104 13.73 -5.34 5.48
C TRP A 104 14.02 -6.83 5.53
N GLU A 105 13.17 -7.52 6.23
CA GLU A 105 13.07 -8.95 6.15
C GLU A 105 11.62 -9.37 5.93
N TRP A 106 11.42 -10.44 5.20
CA TRP A 106 10.12 -11.03 4.95
C TRP A 106 10.19 -12.54 4.80
N LYS A 107 9.02 -13.20 4.84
CA LYS A 107 8.91 -14.65 4.67
C LYS A 107 7.62 -14.95 3.92
N ALA A 108 7.69 -15.57 2.75
CA ALA A 108 6.53 -16.11 2.07
C ALA A 108 6.17 -17.47 2.66
N LEU A 109 4.92 -17.63 3.10
CA LEU A 109 4.40 -18.90 3.63
C LEU A 109 3.65 -19.69 2.55
N GLY A 110 3.39 -19.06 1.41
CA GLY A 110 2.70 -19.66 0.27
C GLY A 110 3.25 -19.17 -1.06
N TYR A 111 2.89 -19.88 -2.12
CA TYR A 111 3.31 -19.66 -3.49
C TYR A 111 2.10 -19.47 -4.41
N ILE A 112 2.19 -18.57 -5.37
CA ILE A 112 1.13 -18.28 -6.35
C ILE A 112 1.63 -18.74 -7.75
N PRO A 113 1.40 -19.99 -8.14
CA PRO A 113 2.10 -20.61 -9.29
C PRO A 113 1.78 -19.97 -10.64
N ASN A 114 0.59 -19.39 -10.79
CA ASN A 114 0.11 -18.81 -12.05
C ASN A 114 0.27 -17.28 -12.12
N ALA A 115 0.89 -16.66 -11.11
CA ALA A 115 1.13 -15.24 -11.13
C ALA A 115 2.24 -14.87 -12.13
N ASP A 116 2.02 -13.78 -12.85
CA ASP A 116 2.99 -13.14 -13.73
C ASP A 116 2.85 -11.62 -13.61
N ASN A 117 3.88 -10.96 -13.10
CA ASN A 117 3.85 -9.51 -12.88
C ASN A 117 4.01 -8.69 -14.18
N HIS A 118 4.19 -9.35 -15.34
CA HIS A 118 4.11 -8.71 -16.65
C HIS A 118 2.69 -8.65 -17.23
N ASP A 119 1.77 -9.46 -16.70
CA ASP A 119 0.38 -9.55 -17.16
C ASP A 119 -0.59 -9.08 -16.08
N SER A 120 -1.29 -7.97 -16.36
CA SER A 120 -2.25 -7.38 -15.42
C SER A 120 -3.41 -8.28 -15.02
N SER A 121 -3.69 -9.33 -15.78
CA SER A 121 -4.78 -10.29 -15.48
C SER A 121 -4.40 -11.31 -14.39
N VAL A 122 -3.10 -11.51 -14.16
CA VAL A 122 -2.54 -12.44 -13.17
C VAL A 122 -1.42 -11.82 -12.34
N ASP A 123 -1.41 -10.47 -12.22
CA ASP A 123 -0.41 -9.69 -11.48
C ASP A 123 -0.66 -9.78 -9.97
N ASP A 124 -0.37 -10.93 -9.39
CA ASP A 124 -0.41 -11.20 -7.95
C ASP A 124 0.98 -11.48 -7.39
N ALA A 125 1.17 -11.25 -6.09
CA ALA A 125 2.39 -11.63 -5.39
C ALA A 125 2.15 -11.80 -3.89
N PRO A 126 2.83 -12.77 -3.24
CA PRO A 126 2.73 -12.95 -1.80
C PRO A 126 3.31 -11.77 -1.01
N LEU A 127 4.31 -11.10 -1.55
CA LEU A 127 5.04 -10.04 -0.86
C LEU A 127 5.48 -8.94 -1.84
N ARG A 128 5.09 -7.71 -1.50
CA ARG A 128 5.58 -6.50 -2.16
C ARG A 128 5.84 -5.41 -1.13
N ILE A 129 6.95 -4.70 -1.28
CA ILE A 129 7.21 -3.43 -0.59
C ILE A 129 7.28 -2.35 -1.65
N LEU A 130 6.55 -1.25 -1.42
CA LEU A 130 6.49 -0.11 -2.30
C LEU A 130 7.23 1.06 -1.69
N VAL A 131 7.94 1.80 -2.51
CA VAL A 131 8.52 3.11 -2.17
C VAL A 131 7.89 4.14 -3.09
N ALA A 132 7.24 5.13 -2.51
CA ALA A 132 6.57 6.21 -3.23
C ALA A 132 7.50 7.42 -3.35
N PHE A 133 7.63 7.93 -4.57
CA PHE A 133 8.46 9.08 -4.89
C PHE A 133 7.61 10.26 -5.36
N ASP A 134 7.98 11.44 -4.94
CA ASP A 134 7.44 12.71 -5.40
C ASP A 134 8.06 13.13 -6.73
N GLY A 135 7.38 14.02 -7.45
CA GLY A 135 7.86 14.58 -8.71
C GLY A 135 6.81 15.44 -9.42
N ASP A 136 7.21 16.02 -10.52
CA ASP A 136 6.34 16.90 -11.32
C ASP A 136 5.47 16.07 -12.29
N LYS A 137 4.25 15.79 -11.87
CA LYS A 137 3.29 15.02 -12.65
C LYS A 137 2.89 15.68 -13.97
N THR A 138 3.07 16.99 -14.11
CA THR A 138 2.73 17.71 -15.34
C THR A 138 3.68 17.37 -16.49
N LYS A 139 4.87 16.85 -16.17
CA LYS A 139 5.87 16.39 -17.14
C LYS A 139 5.70 14.94 -17.58
N LEU A 140 4.75 14.22 -16.99
CA LEU A 140 4.49 12.84 -17.36
C LEU A 140 3.82 12.76 -18.75
N PRO A 141 4.00 11.63 -19.46
CA PRO A 141 3.20 11.36 -20.65
C PRO A 141 1.70 11.50 -20.36
N VAL A 142 0.95 12.05 -21.30
CA VAL A 142 -0.51 12.28 -21.17
C VAL A 142 -1.23 11.01 -20.72
N LYS A 143 -0.83 9.84 -21.22
CA LYS A 143 -1.39 8.55 -20.82
C LYS A 143 -1.26 8.32 -19.30
N ASP A 144 -0.09 8.56 -18.71
CA ASP A 144 0.12 8.37 -17.27
C ASP A 144 -0.63 9.43 -16.46
N GLN A 145 -0.70 10.68 -16.94
CA GLN A 145 -1.54 11.71 -16.29
C GLN A 145 -3.01 11.28 -16.24
N MET A 146 -3.56 10.77 -17.35
CA MET A 146 -4.93 10.27 -17.40
C MET A 146 -5.14 9.07 -16.45
N ILE A 147 -4.18 8.15 -16.39
CA ILE A 147 -4.24 7.00 -15.45
C ILE A 147 -4.30 7.51 -14.00
N PHE A 148 -3.51 8.52 -13.65
CA PHE A 148 -3.48 9.08 -12.30
C PHE A 148 -4.79 9.78 -11.94
N GLU A 149 -5.36 10.56 -12.85
CA GLU A 149 -6.68 11.17 -12.65
C GLU A 149 -7.78 10.11 -12.47
N MET A 150 -7.77 9.08 -13.30
CA MET A 150 -8.74 7.97 -13.17
C MET A 150 -8.55 7.21 -11.85
N ALA A 151 -7.31 6.93 -11.45
CA ALA A 151 -7.02 6.28 -10.19
C ALA A 151 -7.50 7.12 -9.00
N LYS A 152 -7.32 8.45 -9.04
CA LYS A 152 -7.83 9.36 -8.02
C LYS A 152 -9.36 9.33 -7.93
N ILE A 153 -10.06 9.34 -9.07
CA ILE A 153 -11.53 9.24 -9.11
C ILE A 153 -12.01 7.92 -8.49
N VAL A 154 -11.35 6.80 -8.79
CA VAL A 154 -11.76 5.46 -8.34
C VAL A 154 -11.40 5.19 -6.89
N SER A 155 -10.19 5.55 -6.46
CA SER A 155 -9.66 5.23 -5.13
C SER A 155 -9.82 6.36 -4.11
N GLY A 156 -10.09 7.59 -4.55
CA GLY A 156 -10.11 8.78 -3.71
C GLY A 156 -8.71 9.29 -3.32
N HIS A 157 -7.63 8.67 -3.82
CA HIS A 157 -6.27 8.99 -3.43
C HIS A 157 -5.40 9.38 -4.63
N ASP A 158 -4.55 10.37 -4.40
CA ASP A 158 -3.55 10.77 -5.39
C ASP A 158 -2.45 9.70 -5.50
N MET A 159 -2.17 9.26 -6.73
CA MET A 159 -1.03 8.39 -7.01
C MET A 159 0.30 9.18 -6.85
N PRO A 160 1.36 8.57 -6.29
CA PRO A 160 2.69 9.19 -6.28
C PRO A 160 3.20 9.38 -7.71
N TYR A 161 4.17 10.29 -7.91
CA TYR A 161 4.81 10.49 -9.22
C TYR A 161 5.41 9.21 -9.78
N ALA A 162 6.04 8.41 -8.91
CA ALA A 162 6.56 7.09 -9.25
C ALA A 162 6.49 6.15 -8.04
N SER A 163 6.27 4.87 -8.31
CA SER A 163 6.32 3.79 -7.32
C SER A 163 7.36 2.76 -7.74
N LEU A 164 8.37 2.57 -6.91
CA LEU A 164 9.31 1.45 -7.03
C LEU A 164 8.88 0.35 -6.07
N MET A 165 8.70 -0.86 -6.58
CA MET A 165 8.30 -2.00 -5.78
C MET A 165 9.42 -3.04 -5.75
N TYR A 166 9.62 -3.68 -4.62
CA TYR A 166 10.36 -4.93 -4.51
C TYR A 166 9.35 -6.05 -4.38
N VAL A 167 9.52 -7.11 -5.16
CA VAL A 167 8.50 -8.16 -5.31
C VAL A 167 9.09 -9.56 -5.15
N TRP A 168 8.32 -10.46 -4.53
CA TRP A 168 8.51 -11.90 -4.62
C TRP A 168 7.71 -12.42 -5.82
N ALA A 169 8.38 -12.68 -6.93
CA ALA A 169 7.75 -13.15 -8.16
C ALA A 169 7.57 -14.66 -8.18
N SER A 170 6.66 -15.15 -9.03
CA SER A 170 6.48 -16.61 -9.21
C SER A 170 7.56 -17.23 -10.05
N LYS A 171 7.92 -16.64 -11.17
CA LYS A 171 8.82 -17.26 -12.19
C LYS A 171 9.89 -16.32 -12.72
N THR A 172 9.67 -15.01 -12.62
CA THR A 172 10.59 -14.02 -13.18
C THR A 172 11.94 -14.07 -12.45
N PRO A 173 13.06 -14.07 -13.17
CA PRO A 173 14.39 -14.14 -12.56
C PRO A 173 14.67 -12.96 -11.61
N LEU A 174 15.54 -13.19 -10.62
CA LEU A 174 16.00 -12.16 -9.70
C LEU A 174 16.63 -10.97 -10.47
N GLU A 175 16.54 -9.79 -9.87
CA GLU A 175 17.04 -8.51 -10.39
C GLU A 175 16.37 -8.05 -11.71
N THR A 176 15.36 -8.78 -12.21
CA THR A 176 14.58 -8.30 -13.35
C THR A 176 13.77 -7.07 -12.96
N ILE A 177 13.86 -6.03 -13.79
CA ILE A 177 13.04 -4.83 -13.66
C ILE A 177 11.82 -4.97 -14.56
N ILE A 178 10.65 -5.04 -13.94
CA ILE A 178 9.37 -5.16 -14.62
C ILE A 178 8.70 -3.79 -14.66
N THR A 179 8.26 -3.35 -15.85
CA THR A 179 7.33 -2.22 -15.94
C THR A 179 5.93 -2.74 -15.73
N SER A 180 5.20 -2.17 -14.77
CA SER A 180 3.81 -2.58 -14.54
C SER A 180 2.99 -2.37 -15.82
N PRO A 181 2.17 -3.36 -16.19
CA PRO A 181 1.27 -3.22 -17.34
C PRO A 181 0.21 -2.13 -17.14
N ARG A 182 0.03 -1.65 -15.91
CA ARG A 182 -0.95 -0.63 -15.53
C ARG A 182 -0.44 0.80 -15.74
N SER A 183 0.86 1.05 -15.53
CA SER A 183 1.45 2.40 -15.68
C SER A 183 2.96 2.31 -15.82
N SER A 184 3.55 3.15 -16.68
CA SER A 184 5.00 3.27 -16.82
C SER A 184 5.67 3.83 -15.55
N ARG A 185 4.87 4.41 -14.64
CA ARG A 185 5.33 5.01 -13.38
C ARG A 185 5.33 4.03 -12.21
N ILE A 186 5.04 2.76 -12.46
CA ILE A 186 5.15 1.67 -11.49
C ILE A 186 6.17 0.67 -12.03
N LYS A 187 7.27 0.52 -11.31
CA LYS A 187 8.34 -0.44 -11.64
C LYS A 187 8.50 -1.43 -10.50
N MET A 188 8.79 -2.68 -10.84
CA MET A 188 9.03 -3.74 -9.87
C MET A 188 10.42 -4.32 -10.08
N ILE A 189 11.16 -4.52 -9.01
CA ILE A 189 12.43 -5.26 -8.99
C ILE A 189 12.17 -6.59 -8.30
N VAL A 190 12.47 -7.68 -8.99
CA VAL A 190 12.32 -9.03 -8.44
C VAL A 190 13.48 -9.31 -7.49
N VAL A 191 13.20 -9.47 -6.21
CA VAL A 191 14.22 -9.73 -5.18
C VAL A 191 14.13 -11.14 -4.60
N ASN A 192 12.99 -11.81 -4.75
CA ASN A 192 12.82 -13.25 -4.53
C ASN A 192 11.96 -13.82 -5.66
N ALA A 193 12.12 -15.11 -5.95
CA ALA A 193 11.34 -15.79 -6.98
C ALA A 193 11.13 -17.27 -6.65
N GLY A 194 10.01 -17.80 -7.13
CA GLY A 194 9.71 -19.22 -7.04
C GLY A 194 9.35 -19.69 -5.63
N LYS A 195 9.56 -20.98 -5.40
CA LYS A 195 9.12 -21.69 -4.18
C LYS A 195 10.25 -22.17 -3.28
N ASP A 196 11.50 -22.07 -3.72
CA ASP A 196 12.62 -22.74 -3.04
C ASP A 196 12.94 -22.11 -1.68
N ASP A 197 12.68 -20.81 -1.53
CA ASP A 197 12.88 -20.07 -0.28
C ASP A 197 11.61 -19.94 0.58
N LEU A 198 10.52 -20.65 0.25
CA LEU A 198 9.30 -20.60 1.07
C LEU A 198 9.57 -21.06 2.50
N GLY A 199 8.95 -20.35 3.45
CA GLY A 199 9.14 -20.62 4.87
C GLY A 199 10.50 -20.18 5.44
N GLN A 200 11.36 -19.53 4.65
CA GLN A 200 12.65 -19.02 5.08
C GLN A 200 12.64 -17.49 5.13
N TRP A 201 13.29 -16.92 6.16
CA TRP A 201 13.49 -15.48 6.24
C TRP A 201 14.45 -15.01 5.15
N GLN A 202 13.97 -14.08 4.33
CA GLN A 202 14.77 -13.37 3.33
C GLN A 202 15.04 -11.96 3.80
N ARG A 203 16.30 -11.54 3.77
CA ARG A 203 16.75 -10.21 4.18
C ARG A 203 17.29 -9.45 3.00
N HIS A 204 16.85 -8.21 2.89
CA HIS A 204 17.20 -7.34 1.78
C HIS A 204 17.77 -6.03 2.27
N HIS A 205 18.68 -5.51 1.46
CA HIS A 205 19.33 -4.23 1.63
C HIS A 205 19.44 -3.56 0.26
N ARG A 206 18.72 -2.46 0.05
CA ARG A 206 18.63 -1.83 -1.27
C ARG A 206 18.96 -0.34 -1.20
N ASP A 207 19.83 0.12 -2.10
CA ASP A 207 20.10 1.53 -2.34
C ASP A 207 18.97 2.12 -3.19
N LEU A 208 18.12 2.93 -2.57
CA LEU A 208 16.91 3.45 -3.21
C LEU A 208 17.21 4.38 -4.39
N SER A 209 18.28 5.17 -4.32
CA SER A 209 18.67 6.06 -5.41
C SER A 209 19.21 5.30 -6.61
N LYS A 210 20.01 4.26 -6.36
CA LYS A 210 20.56 3.39 -7.42
C LYS A 210 19.44 2.61 -8.11
N ASP A 211 18.57 1.98 -7.33
CA ASP A 211 17.48 1.16 -7.87
C ASP A 211 16.47 2.00 -8.65
N TYR A 212 16.14 3.19 -8.16
CA TYR A 212 15.27 4.11 -8.88
C TYR A 212 15.85 4.50 -10.24
N ARG A 213 17.13 4.92 -10.28
CA ARG A 213 17.79 5.28 -11.54
C ARG A 213 17.83 4.11 -12.52
N ALA A 214 18.10 2.90 -12.04
CA ALA A 214 18.09 1.70 -12.87
C ALA A 214 16.69 1.42 -13.45
N ALA A 215 15.63 1.61 -12.65
CA ALA A 215 14.26 1.29 -13.03
C ALA A 215 13.62 2.36 -13.93
N PHE A 216 13.88 3.65 -13.69
CA PHE A 216 13.19 4.75 -14.37
C PHE A 216 14.05 5.52 -15.35
N ASN A 217 15.37 5.31 -15.34
CA ASN A 217 16.36 6.06 -16.14
C ASN A 217 16.28 7.59 -15.93
N GLU A 218 15.96 8.01 -14.71
CA GLU A 218 15.88 9.41 -14.30
C GLU A 218 16.36 9.57 -12.84
N MET A 219 16.55 10.80 -12.40
CA MET A 219 16.90 11.08 -11.00
C MET A 219 15.65 10.97 -10.12
N PRO A 220 15.74 10.33 -8.95
CA PRO A 220 14.62 10.23 -8.04
C PRO A 220 14.24 11.57 -7.41
N GLY A 221 12.94 11.80 -7.25
CA GLY A 221 12.42 12.82 -6.35
C GLY A 221 12.52 12.40 -4.88
N LYS A 222 11.89 13.16 -4.00
CA LYS A 222 11.86 12.81 -2.57
C LYS A 222 11.01 11.56 -2.33
N ILE A 223 11.43 10.73 -1.37
CA ILE A 223 10.60 9.65 -0.86
C ILE A 223 9.51 10.26 0.02
N ILE A 224 8.25 9.91 -0.25
CA ILE A 224 7.06 10.44 0.43
C ILE A 224 6.23 9.36 1.11
N GLY A 225 6.58 8.08 0.95
CA GLY A 225 5.86 7.00 1.59
C GLY A 225 6.43 5.62 1.31
N LEU A 226 5.99 4.69 2.12
CA LEU A 226 6.18 3.24 1.93
C LEU A 226 4.82 2.55 1.84
N GLY A 227 4.81 1.36 1.27
CA GLY A 227 3.62 0.52 1.24
C GLY A 227 3.96 -0.96 1.28
N LEU A 228 2.99 -1.75 1.69
CA LEU A 228 3.03 -3.21 1.70
C LEU A 228 1.82 -3.72 0.93
N LEU A 229 2.01 -4.75 0.14
CA LEU A 229 0.91 -5.36 -0.61
C LEU A 229 1.10 -6.87 -0.70
N THR A 230 0.09 -7.61 -0.30
CA THR A 230 -0.08 -9.05 -0.52
C THR A 230 -1.40 -9.23 -1.24
N ASP A 231 -1.39 -9.74 -2.44
CA ASP A 231 -2.57 -9.83 -3.29
C ASP A 231 -2.69 -11.18 -4.02
N THR A 232 -3.93 -11.63 -4.22
CA THR A 232 -4.28 -12.94 -4.78
C THR A 232 -5.57 -12.90 -5.60
N ASP A 233 -6.08 -11.71 -5.88
CA ASP A 233 -7.40 -11.55 -6.48
C ASP A 233 -7.44 -11.83 -7.98
N ASN A 234 -6.34 -11.57 -8.68
CA ASN A 234 -6.23 -11.83 -10.11
C ASN A 234 -6.16 -13.34 -10.41
N THR A 235 -5.37 -14.07 -9.65
CA THR A 235 -5.21 -15.53 -9.78
C THR A 235 -6.28 -16.33 -9.03
N LYS A 236 -7.11 -15.65 -8.21
CA LYS A 236 -8.15 -16.25 -7.36
C LYS A 236 -7.59 -17.31 -6.41
N THR A 237 -6.46 -17.02 -5.82
CA THR A 237 -5.75 -17.90 -4.89
C THR A 237 -5.82 -17.39 -3.45
N GLN A 238 -5.17 -18.11 -2.56
CA GLN A 238 -4.96 -17.73 -1.18
C GLN A 238 -3.48 -17.84 -0.84
N VAL A 239 -2.95 -16.87 -0.07
CA VAL A 239 -1.58 -16.88 0.41
C VAL A 239 -1.47 -16.20 1.77
N ASP A 240 -0.57 -16.73 2.60
CA ASP A 240 -0.10 -16.10 3.81
C ASP A 240 1.36 -15.67 3.65
N ALA A 241 1.71 -14.54 4.23
CA ALA A 241 3.04 -13.98 4.18
C ALA A 241 3.36 -13.19 5.46
N ILE A 242 4.63 -12.99 5.73
CA ILE A 242 5.10 -12.28 6.92
C ILE A 242 6.04 -11.17 6.50
N TYR A 243 5.75 -9.96 6.97
CA TYR A 243 6.67 -8.83 6.94
C TYR A 243 7.30 -8.69 8.32
N GLY A 244 8.64 -8.77 8.38
CA GLY A 244 9.42 -8.40 9.54
C GLY A 244 9.72 -6.90 9.56
N ASP A 245 10.75 -6.51 10.28
CA ASP A 245 11.12 -5.11 10.40
C ASP A 245 11.50 -4.49 9.06
N ILE A 246 11.09 -3.23 8.89
CA ILE A 246 11.40 -2.38 7.74
C ILE A 246 12.09 -1.13 8.27
N GLU A 247 13.21 -0.75 7.67
CA GLU A 247 14.01 0.38 8.11
C GLU A 247 14.57 1.18 6.94
N LEU A 248 14.49 2.48 7.05
CA LEU A 248 15.22 3.42 6.19
C LEU A 248 16.45 3.91 6.95
N SER A 249 17.65 3.62 6.45
CA SER A 249 18.92 3.99 7.07
C SER A 249 19.88 4.67 6.10
N LYS A 250 20.77 5.53 6.64
CA LYS A 250 21.82 6.17 5.84
C LYS A 250 23.07 5.30 5.70
N THR A 251 23.20 4.28 6.52
CA THR A 251 24.31 3.32 6.47
C THR A 251 23.80 1.98 6.02
N PRO A 252 24.57 1.25 5.20
CA PRO A 252 24.26 -0.13 4.88
C PRO A 252 24.20 -0.91 6.19
N ASN A 253 23.04 -1.46 6.54
CA ASN A 253 22.94 -2.33 7.71
C ASN A 253 23.52 -3.70 7.32
N MET A 254 24.84 -3.81 7.38
CA MET A 254 25.57 -5.06 7.17
C MET A 254 25.44 -5.95 8.42
N SER A 255 24.22 -6.35 8.78
CA SER A 255 24.07 -7.44 9.73
C SER A 255 24.63 -8.69 9.07
N LYS A 256 25.76 -9.17 9.57
CA LYS A 256 26.44 -10.36 9.10
C LYS A 256 25.43 -11.50 9.01
N SER A 257 25.20 -11.99 7.77
CA SER A 257 24.65 -13.32 7.58
C SER A 257 25.60 -14.31 8.25
N LYS A 258 25.12 -14.94 9.30
CA LYS A 258 25.72 -16.16 9.83
C LYS A 258 25.03 -17.32 9.19
#